data_e235d9a738a582211afa694b449b1306
#
_entry.id   e235d9a738a582211afa694b449b1306
#
_cell.length_a   1.000
_cell.length_b   1.000
_cell.length_c   1.000
_cell.angle_alpha   90.00
_cell.angle_beta   90.00
_cell.angle_gamma   90.00
#
_symmetry.space_group_name_H-M   'P 1'
#
loop_
_entity.id
_entity.type
_entity.pdbx_description
1 polymer ?
#
loop_
_entity_poly.entity_id
_entity_poly.type
_entity_poly.pdbx_seq_one_letter_code
_entity_poly.pdbx_strand_id
1 'polypeptide(L)'
;MLMLAITLIAIDANAQNDGLRLQAETRIDYSGEFLKSNDSNDKMGFSGRYLNVMLSGNIDDHFSYSYRQRLNKAHADQSFFDATDWIYLTYAPNARWQFSAGKQVVAIGGYEYDRAPIDLYFCSEFWNNIACYQFGVSVAYATESGNDKFLLQVCQSPFRANGDNMYAYNLMWMGSHDWYQSLWSVNLMEQTPGDQIAYVALGNQFTFGDFKLQLDYMLRASNGDSLFKNYSVMGEASYTLADKVNFFGRMTYDVNSTSGSVNDFSVMPDTELTRFGAGVEYYPLPNNNRAVRLHAAYSHTLGRNGNPNGTLQDGQSMFTVGLKWKIDILSIAKKLF
;
A
#
# COMPACT_ATOMS: atom_id res chain seq x y z
N MET A 1 -15.50 -8.56 11.74
CA MET A 1 -15.15 -9.69 10.86
C MET A 1 -14.11 -9.22 9.86
N LEU A 2 -12.95 -9.80 9.97
CA LEU A 2 -11.70 -9.48 9.32
C LEU A 2 -11.84 -9.43 7.81
N MET A 3 -11.53 -8.34 7.17
CA MET A 3 -11.15 -8.45 5.77
C MET A 3 -10.19 -7.36 5.33
N LEU A 4 -9.04 -7.89 5.01
CA LEU A 4 -8.13 -7.46 3.96
C LEU A 4 -7.45 -6.13 4.11
N ALA A 5 -6.43 -6.14 4.91
CA ALA A 5 -5.27 -5.34 4.66
C ALA A 5 -3.97 -6.09 4.98
N ILE A 6 -3.97 -7.39 5.01
CA ILE A 6 -2.72 -8.16 5.21
C ILE A 6 -2.49 -8.98 3.95
N THR A 7 -2.13 -8.32 2.86
CA THR A 7 -1.59 -9.00 1.68
C THR A 7 -0.12 -9.34 1.87
N LEU A 8 0.48 -8.87 2.94
CA LEU A 8 1.78 -9.30 3.42
C LEU A 8 1.59 -10.46 4.39
N ILE A 9 1.52 -11.68 3.86
CA ILE A 9 1.66 -12.91 4.65
C ILE A 9 0.51 -13.17 5.63
N ALA A 10 -0.75 -13.20 5.19
CA ALA A 10 -1.73 -14.05 5.85
C ALA A 10 -1.57 -15.47 5.29
N ILE A 11 -0.76 -16.28 5.90
CA ILE A 11 -1.01 -17.72 5.85
C ILE A 11 -2.17 -17.91 6.81
N ASP A 12 -3.38 -18.05 6.26
CA ASP A 12 -4.45 -18.73 6.95
C ASP A 12 -3.91 -20.11 7.33
N ALA A 13 -3.82 -20.39 8.61
CA ALA A 13 -3.53 -21.75 9.12
C ALA A 13 -4.59 -22.80 8.68
N ASN A 14 -5.62 -22.35 7.97
CA ASN A 14 -6.67 -23.17 7.32
C ASN A 14 -6.46 -23.39 5.83
N ALA A 15 -5.31 -22.99 5.24
CA ALA A 15 -5.02 -23.19 3.81
C ALA A 15 -4.70 -24.65 3.43
N GLN A 16 -5.11 -25.61 4.22
CA GLN A 16 -4.83 -27.04 3.97
C GLN A 16 -5.59 -27.66 2.80
N ASN A 17 -6.45 -26.91 2.07
CA ASN A 17 -7.21 -27.49 0.94
C ASN A 17 -7.52 -26.56 -0.23
N ASP A 18 -7.02 -25.34 -0.27
CA ASP A 18 -7.28 -24.46 -1.40
C ASP A 18 -6.15 -24.52 -2.42
N GLY A 19 -6.36 -25.35 -3.42
CA GLY A 19 -5.52 -25.43 -4.61
C GLY A 19 -5.32 -24.07 -5.30
N LEU A 20 -4.75 -24.09 -6.48
CA LEU A 20 -4.50 -22.94 -7.36
C LEU A 20 -5.65 -21.93 -7.38
N ARG A 21 -5.36 -20.65 -7.08
CA ARG A 21 -6.28 -19.51 -7.22
C ARG A 21 -5.82 -18.62 -8.37
N LEU A 22 -6.70 -18.35 -9.29
CA LEU A 22 -6.49 -17.40 -10.39
C LEU A 22 -7.57 -16.32 -10.31
N GLN A 23 -7.17 -15.09 -10.03
CA GLN A 23 -8.07 -13.96 -9.82
C GLN A 23 -7.74 -12.82 -10.77
N ALA A 24 -8.76 -12.07 -11.14
CA ALA A 24 -8.59 -10.78 -11.82
C ALA A 24 -9.35 -9.70 -11.04
N GLU A 25 -8.75 -8.51 -10.92
CA GLU A 25 -9.41 -7.35 -10.35
C GLU A 25 -9.18 -6.12 -11.20
N THR A 26 -10.17 -5.24 -11.24
CA THR A 26 -10.06 -3.99 -11.98
C THR A 26 -10.82 -2.88 -11.28
N ARG A 27 -10.37 -1.64 -11.53
CA ARG A 27 -11.04 -0.41 -11.11
C ARG A 27 -11.12 0.56 -12.28
N ILE A 28 -12.32 1.09 -12.50
CA ILE A 28 -12.61 2.11 -13.52
C ILE A 28 -13.27 3.28 -12.81
N ASP A 29 -12.74 4.48 -13.05
CA ASP A 29 -13.23 5.72 -12.45
C ASP A 29 -13.61 6.74 -13.51
N TYR A 30 -14.63 7.54 -13.21
CA TYR A 30 -14.77 8.88 -13.73
C TYR A 30 -14.20 9.83 -12.68
N SER A 31 -13.20 10.61 -13.02
CA SER A 31 -12.49 11.47 -12.08
C SER A 31 -12.28 12.87 -12.67
N GLY A 32 -12.20 13.87 -11.77
CA GLY A 32 -11.84 15.22 -12.11
C GLY A 32 -10.77 15.76 -11.17
N GLU A 33 -9.89 16.57 -11.72
CA GLU A 33 -8.84 17.28 -11.02
C GLU A 33 -8.96 18.75 -11.36
N PHE A 34 -9.01 19.61 -10.33
CA PHE A 34 -9.14 21.06 -10.44
C PHE A 34 -7.99 21.71 -9.70
N LEU A 35 -7.29 22.62 -10.36
CA LEU A 35 -6.21 23.40 -9.79
C LEU A 35 -6.67 24.83 -9.49
N LYS A 36 -6.12 25.43 -8.45
CA LYS A 36 -6.40 26.82 -8.05
C LYS A 36 -5.96 27.86 -9.11
N SER A 37 -4.90 27.58 -9.84
CA SER A 37 -4.49 28.38 -10.98
C SER A 37 -5.48 28.16 -12.13
N ASN A 38 -6.12 29.21 -12.62
CA ASN A 38 -7.05 29.20 -13.76
C ASN A 38 -6.42 28.76 -15.10
N ASP A 39 -5.33 28.00 -15.04
CA ASP A 39 -4.75 27.38 -16.21
C ASP A 39 -5.63 26.22 -16.66
N SER A 40 -5.87 26.16 -17.96
CA SER A 40 -6.63 25.17 -18.73
C SER A 40 -6.25 23.69 -18.54
N ASN A 41 -5.77 23.31 -17.37
CA ASN A 41 -5.26 21.99 -17.03
C ASN A 41 -6.24 21.12 -16.21
N ASP A 42 -7.48 21.56 -16.02
CA ASP A 42 -8.51 20.74 -15.41
C ASP A 42 -8.71 19.48 -16.24
N LYS A 43 -8.48 18.34 -15.62
CA LYS A 43 -8.59 17.03 -16.27
C LYS A 43 -9.84 16.33 -15.75
N MET A 44 -10.77 16.02 -16.65
CA MET A 44 -11.95 15.21 -16.32
C MET A 44 -12.13 14.09 -17.33
N GLY A 45 -12.54 12.92 -16.86
CA GLY A 45 -12.87 11.83 -17.76
C GLY A 45 -12.90 10.44 -17.12
N PHE A 46 -13.28 9.48 -17.97
CA PHE A 46 -13.20 8.08 -17.63
C PHE A 46 -11.78 7.55 -17.77
N SER A 47 -11.35 6.72 -16.81
CA SER A 47 -10.04 6.08 -16.86
C SER A 47 -10.08 4.70 -16.23
N GLY A 48 -9.39 3.72 -16.84
CA GLY A 48 -9.01 2.46 -16.20
C GLY A 48 -7.85 2.71 -15.26
N ARG A 49 -8.08 2.56 -13.97
CA ARG A 49 -7.05 2.82 -12.95
C ARG A 49 -6.16 1.62 -12.71
N TYR A 50 -6.75 0.45 -12.63
CA TYR A 50 -6.03 -0.80 -12.33
C TYR A 50 -6.63 -1.94 -13.13
N LEU A 51 -5.77 -2.84 -13.57
CA LEU A 51 -6.13 -4.15 -14.11
C LEU A 51 -5.04 -5.14 -13.65
N ASN A 52 -5.35 -5.95 -12.65
CA ASN A 52 -4.42 -6.89 -12.04
C ASN A 52 -4.88 -8.33 -12.30
N VAL A 53 -3.91 -9.20 -12.56
CA VAL A 53 -4.07 -10.66 -12.54
C VAL A 53 -3.23 -11.21 -11.40
N MET A 54 -3.83 -12.06 -10.59
CA MET A 54 -3.20 -12.67 -9.41
C MET A 54 -3.26 -14.18 -9.51
N LEU A 55 -2.13 -14.82 -9.24
CA LEU A 55 -2.00 -16.27 -9.19
C LEU A 55 -1.36 -16.63 -7.85
N SER A 56 -1.96 -17.55 -7.11
CA SER A 56 -1.39 -18.07 -5.86
C SER A 56 -1.78 -19.51 -5.63
N GLY A 57 -0.99 -20.23 -4.84
CA GLY A 57 -1.26 -21.59 -4.47
C GLY A 57 -0.13 -22.21 -3.67
N ASN A 58 -0.34 -23.47 -3.29
CA ASN A 58 0.65 -24.29 -2.63
C ASN A 58 1.27 -25.25 -3.65
N ILE A 59 2.59 -25.48 -3.54
CA ILE A 59 3.30 -26.53 -4.28
C ILE A 59 3.19 -27.82 -3.47
N ASP A 60 3.36 -27.72 -2.16
CA ASP A 60 3.21 -28.80 -1.17
C ASP A 60 2.82 -28.21 0.20
N ASP A 61 2.95 -28.99 1.28
CA ASP A 61 2.62 -28.59 2.65
C ASP A 61 3.53 -27.49 3.21
N HIS A 62 4.68 -27.24 2.59
CA HIS A 62 5.67 -26.27 3.05
C HIS A 62 5.93 -25.14 2.09
N PHE A 63 5.71 -25.34 0.79
CA PHE A 63 5.99 -24.35 -0.24
C PHE A 63 4.72 -23.75 -0.81
N SER A 64 4.66 -22.43 -0.81
CA SER A 64 3.60 -21.67 -1.47
C SER A 64 4.19 -20.58 -2.36
N TYR A 65 3.42 -20.12 -3.33
CA TYR A 65 3.81 -19.05 -4.24
C TYR A 65 2.71 -18.02 -4.38
N SER A 66 3.11 -16.79 -4.69
CA SER A 66 2.20 -15.70 -4.99
C SER A 66 2.76 -14.84 -6.11
N TYR A 67 1.86 -14.42 -7.02
CA TYR A 67 2.17 -13.59 -8.15
C TYR A 67 1.06 -12.58 -8.39
N ARG A 68 1.41 -11.31 -8.69
CA ARG A 68 0.49 -10.28 -9.18
C ARG A 68 1.12 -9.49 -10.31
N GLN A 69 0.44 -9.51 -11.46
CA GLN A 69 0.80 -8.72 -12.63
C GLN A 69 -0.16 -7.55 -12.79
N ARG A 70 0.39 -6.35 -12.98
CA ARG A 70 -0.37 -5.17 -13.36
C ARG A 70 -0.37 -5.02 -14.87
N LEU A 71 -1.51 -5.30 -15.51
CA LEU A 71 -1.63 -5.30 -16.97
C LEU A 71 -1.78 -3.89 -17.57
N ASN A 72 -2.21 -2.92 -16.76
CA ASN A 72 -2.38 -1.53 -17.20
C ASN A 72 -1.12 -0.66 -17.11
N LYS A 73 0.03 -1.21 -16.67
CA LYS A 73 1.32 -0.53 -16.80
C LYS A 73 1.81 -0.62 -18.25
N ALA A 74 2.35 0.49 -18.75
CA ALA A 74 2.99 0.50 -20.07
C ALA A 74 4.22 -0.45 -20.07
N HIS A 75 4.34 -1.26 -21.14
CA HIS A 75 5.41 -2.24 -21.29
C HIS A 75 6.48 -1.84 -22.30
N ALA A 76 6.27 -0.74 -23.04
CA ALA A 76 7.10 -0.41 -24.21
C ALA A 76 8.57 -0.16 -23.85
N ASP A 77 8.87 0.41 -22.66
CA ASP A 77 10.21 0.78 -22.25
C ASP A 77 10.59 0.19 -20.88
N GLN A 78 9.86 -0.82 -20.40
CA GLN A 78 10.06 -1.41 -19.08
C GLN A 78 10.24 -2.93 -19.20
N SER A 79 11.03 -3.51 -18.29
CA SER A 79 11.09 -4.96 -18.17
C SER A 79 9.73 -5.53 -17.72
N PHE A 80 9.47 -6.79 -18.06
CA PHE A 80 8.27 -7.49 -17.59
C PHE A 80 8.10 -7.40 -16.06
N PHE A 81 9.22 -7.48 -15.33
CA PHE A 81 9.22 -7.40 -13.88
C PHE A 81 8.87 -6.02 -13.32
N ASP A 82 9.00 -4.94 -14.08
CA ASP A 82 8.61 -3.60 -13.60
C ASP A 82 7.08 -3.47 -13.49
N ALA A 83 6.35 -4.16 -14.37
CA ALA A 83 4.89 -4.26 -14.29
C ALA A 83 4.40 -5.39 -13.36
N THR A 84 5.29 -6.27 -12.88
CA THR A 84 5.00 -7.25 -11.85
C THR A 84 5.07 -6.59 -10.49
N ASP A 85 3.95 -6.55 -9.76
CA ASP A 85 3.95 -6.03 -8.39
C ASP A 85 4.70 -6.99 -7.47
N TRP A 86 4.35 -8.28 -7.49
CA TRP A 86 5.11 -9.29 -6.77
C TRP A 86 5.15 -10.64 -7.49
N ILE A 87 6.21 -11.37 -7.24
CA ILE A 87 6.41 -12.76 -7.60
C ILE A 87 7.41 -13.36 -6.60
N TYR A 88 6.95 -14.21 -5.71
CA TYR A 88 7.79 -14.81 -4.69
C TYR A 88 7.35 -16.22 -4.30
N LEU A 89 8.32 -16.97 -3.81
CA LEU A 89 8.15 -18.28 -3.19
C LEU A 89 8.31 -18.13 -1.69
N THR A 90 7.48 -18.83 -0.93
CA THR A 90 7.57 -18.92 0.54
C THR A 90 7.78 -20.38 0.94
N TYR A 91 8.76 -20.61 1.81
CA TYR A 91 8.99 -21.86 2.53
C TYR A 91 8.59 -21.70 4.00
N ALA A 92 7.65 -22.50 4.46
CA ALA A 92 7.16 -22.51 5.84
C ALA A 92 7.36 -23.89 6.46
N PRO A 93 8.52 -24.16 7.14
CA PRO A 93 8.80 -25.47 7.75
C PRO A 93 7.83 -25.79 8.89
N ASN A 94 7.18 -24.81 9.46
CA ASN A 94 6.17 -24.92 10.51
C ASN A 94 5.31 -23.65 10.59
N ALA A 95 4.32 -23.62 11.49
CA ALA A 95 3.41 -22.50 11.67
C ALA A 95 4.08 -21.19 12.16
N ARG A 96 5.31 -21.23 12.67
CA ARG A 96 5.99 -20.07 13.25
C ARG A 96 6.97 -19.40 12.29
N TRP A 97 7.64 -20.14 11.44
CA TRP A 97 8.71 -19.64 10.59
C TRP A 97 8.31 -19.61 9.12
N GLN A 98 8.64 -18.53 8.46
CA GLN A 98 8.44 -18.35 7.03
C GLN A 98 9.67 -17.69 6.41
N PHE A 99 10.12 -18.21 5.28
CA PHE A 99 11.24 -17.70 4.50
C PHE A 99 10.72 -17.41 3.09
N SER A 100 10.83 -16.18 2.62
CA SER A 100 10.34 -15.80 1.29
C SER A 100 11.45 -15.21 0.46
N ALA A 101 11.45 -15.52 -0.83
CA ALA A 101 12.40 -14.99 -1.81
C ALA A 101 11.69 -14.61 -3.10
N GLY A 102 12.09 -13.50 -3.71
CA GLY A 102 11.53 -12.96 -4.95
C GLY A 102 11.19 -11.48 -4.84
N LYS A 103 10.37 -10.97 -5.77
CA LYS A 103 9.86 -9.60 -5.70
C LYS A 103 8.71 -9.55 -4.70
N GLN A 104 8.83 -8.72 -3.68
CA GLN A 104 7.93 -8.63 -2.54
C GLN A 104 7.57 -7.19 -2.27
N VAL A 105 6.55 -6.95 -1.43
CA VAL A 105 6.31 -5.64 -0.83
C VAL A 105 7.48 -5.29 0.08
N VAL A 106 7.99 -4.07 -0.02
CA VAL A 106 9.00 -3.57 0.92
C VAL A 106 8.35 -3.43 2.30
N ALA A 107 8.97 -3.98 3.32
CA ALA A 107 8.38 -4.07 4.66
C ALA A 107 8.46 -2.72 5.40
N ILE A 108 7.67 -1.76 4.96
CA ILE A 108 7.47 -0.46 5.60
C ILE A 108 6.12 -0.49 6.33
N GLY A 109 6.09 -0.07 7.59
CA GLY A 109 4.89 -0.01 8.40
C GLY A 109 3.93 1.11 7.97
N GLY A 110 2.75 1.12 8.59
CA GLY A 110 1.68 2.06 8.29
C GLY A 110 0.58 1.48 7.43
N TYR A 111 -0.66 1.80 7.78
CA TYR A 111 -1.87 1.30 7.11
C TYR A 111 -2.10 1.94 5.74
N GLU A 112 -1.62 3.16 5.52
CA GLU A 112 -1.65 3.76 4.19
C GLU A 112 -0.73 3.02 3.24
N TYR A 113 0.50 2.72 3.66
CA TYR A 113 1.48 2.03 2.84
C TYR A 113 1.10 0.57 2.56
N ASP A 114 0.54 -0.13 3.54
CA ASP A 114 0.08 -1.52 3.40
C ASP A 114 -1.16 -1.65 2.50
N ARG A 115 -1.93 -0.58 2.33
CA ARG A 115 -3.16 -0.63 1.53
C ARG A 115 -2.85 -0.82 0.04
N ALA A 116 -3.55 -1.79 -0.57
CA ALA A 116 -3.40 -2.02 -2.01
C ALA A 116 -3.72 -0.74 -2.81
N PRO A 117 -2.90 -0.36 -3.81
CA PRO A 117 -3.11 0.87 -4.58
C PRO A 117 -4.50 0.98 -5.23
N ILE A 118 -5.10 -0.15 -5.61
CA ILE A 118 -6.47 -0.20 -6.18
C ILE A 118 -7.55 0.22 -5.18
N ASP A 119 -7.24 0.22 -3.86
CA ASP A 119 -8.16 0.57 -2.77
C ASP A 119 -7.89 1.97 -2.19
N LEU A 120 -6.92 2.70 -2.77
CA LEU A 120 -6.65 4.09 -2.43
C LEU A 120 -7.34 5.04 -3.42
N TYR A 121 -7.98 6.09 -2.89
CA TYR A 121 -8.59 7.15 -3.70
C TYR A 121 -7.70 8.37 -3.75
N PHE A 122 -7.07 8.66 -2.64
CA PHE A 122 -6.05 9.69 -2.47
C PHE A 122 -5.09 9.31 -1.34
N CYS A 123 -3.86 9.80 -1.39
CA CYS A 123 -2.78 9.41 -0.50
C CYS A 123 -1.83 10.59 -0.22
N SER A 124 -0.89 10.37 0.69
CA SER A 124 0.17 11.30 1.06
C SER A 124 1.19 11.51 -0.06
N GLU A 125 2.00 12.56 0.04
CA GLU A 125 3.15 12.76 -0.85
C GLU A 125 4.18 11.63 -0.67
N PHE A 126 4.41 11.19 0.57
CA PHE A 126 5.24 10.03 0.87
C PHE A 126 4.83 8.80 0.06
N TRP A 127 3.56 8.44 0.07
CA TRP A 127 3.07 7.24 -0.64
C TRP A 127 3.23 7.36 -2.15
N ASN A 128 3.08 8.55 -2.71
CA ASN A 128 3.20 8.78 -4.16
C ASN A 128 4.62 8.54 -4.69
N ASN A 129 5.64 8.76 -3.84
CA ASN A 129 7.03 8.80 -4.29
C ASN A 129 7.86 7.58 -3.85
N ILE A 130 7.26 6.59 -3.18
CA ILE A 130 8.00 5.39 -2.76
C ILE A 130 7.57 4.15 -3.54
N ALA A 131 8.55 3.39 -4.06
CA ALA A 131 8.28 2.15 -4.77
C ALA A 131 7.95 1.02 -3.79
N CYS A 132 6.73 0.45 -3.91
CA CYS A 132 6.23 -0.53 -2.96
C CYS A 132 6.80 -1.94 -3.13
N TYR A 133 7.40 -2.30 -4.28
CA TYR A 133 7.73 -3.69 -4.59
C TYR A 133 9.17 -3.83 -5.07
N GLN A 134 9.97 -4.65 -4.37
CA GLN A 134 11.38 -4.85 -4.66
C GLN A 134 11.79 -6.33 -4.55
N PHE A 135 12.82 -6.73 -5.32
CA PHE A 135 13.43 -8.06 -5.17
C PHE A 135 14.20 -8.14 -3.86
N GLY A 136 14.03 -9.26 -3.16
CA GLY A 136 14.71 -9.50 -1.90
C GLY A 136 14.36 -10.81 -1.27
N VAL A 137 14.81 -10.96 -0.02
CA VAL A 137 14.54 -12.11 0.83
C VAL A 137 13.98 -11.61 2.16
N SER A 138 13.13 -12.41 2.76
CA SER A 138 12.58 -12.10 4.08
C SER A 138 12.45 -13.35 4.94
N VAL A 139 12.56 -13.18 6.24
CA VAL A 139 12.24 -14.19 7.26
C VAL A 139 11.21 -13.60 8.21
N ALA A 140 10.17 -14.37 8.48
CA ALA A 140 9.16 -13.97 9.44
C ALA A 140 9.02 -15.03 10.53
N TYR A 141 8.80 -14.55 11.76
CA TYR A 141 8.52 -15.35 12.94
C TYR A 141 7.21 -14.94 13.58
N ALA A 142 6.29 -15.87 13.75
CA ALA A 142 5.04 -15.68 14.49
C ALA A 142 5.17 -16.26 15.90
N THR A 143 4.65 -15.52 16.89
CA THR A 143 4.56 -16.01 18.26
C THR A 143 3.63 -17.21 18.38
N GLU A 144 3.66 -17.91 19.50
CA GLU A 144 2.82 -19.08 19.73
C GLU A 144 1.33 -18.79 19.69
N SER A 145 0.93 -17.60 20.17
CA SER A 145 -0.45 -17.10 20.10
C SER A 145 -0.88 -16.73 18.67
N GLY A 146 0.06 -16.51 17.76
CA GLY A 146 -0.18 -15.97 16.42
C GLY A 146 -0.52 -14.47 16.40
N ASN A 147 -0.60 -13.82 17.57
CA ASN A 147 -1.02 -12.41 17.65
C ASN A 147 0.10 -11.45 17.24
N ASP A 148 1.35 -11.89 17.33
CA ASP A 148 2.51 -11.05 16.98
C ASP A 148 3.36 -11.76 15.93
N LYS A 149 3.78 -11.00 14.92
CA LYS A 149 4.66 -11.44 13.88
C LYS A 149 5.77 -10.42 13.66
N PHE A 150 7.00 -10.91 13.61
CA PHE A 150 8.19 -10.12 13.31
C PHE A 150 8.72 -10.52 11.95
N LEU A 151 9.05 -9.54 11.13
CA LEU A 151 9.58 -9.73 9.79
C LEU A 151 10.93 -9.00 9.67
N LEU A 152 11.96 -9.71 9.25
CA LEU A 152 13.22 -9.14 8.79
C LEU A 152 13.30 -9.33 7.28
N GLN A 153 13.60 -8.24 6.55
CA GLN A 153 13.72 -8.25 5.10
C GLN A 153 14.98 -7.52 4.65
N VAL A 154 15.67 -8.10 3.67
CA VAL A 154 16.72 -7.42 2.88
C VAL A 154 16.26 -7.43 1.43
N CYS A 155 16.16 -6.25 0.83
CA CYS A 155 15.69 -6.11 -0.55
C CYS A 155 16.45 -4.99 -1.28
N GLN A 156 16.22 -4.88 -2.57
CA GLN A 156 16.65 -3.70 -3.32
C GLN A 156 15.99 -2.45 -2.74
N SER A 157 16.71 -1.32 -2.77
CA SER A 157 16.14 -0.07 -2.28
C SER A 157 14.96 0.39 -3.14
N PRO A 158 13.88 0.94 -2.54
CA PRO A 158 12.81 1.62 -3.25
C PRO A 158 13.28 2.80 -4.12
N PHE A 159 14.43 3.37 -3.81
CA PHE A 159 15.02 4.51 -4.53
C PHE A 159 16.04 4.09 -5.60
N ARG A 160 16.20 2.79 -5.82
CA ARG A 160 17.11 2.26 -6.80
C ARG A 160 16.80 2.78 -8.20
N ALA A 161 17.76 3.44 -8.84
CA ALA A 161 17.75 3.70 -10.27
C ALA A 161 18.15 2.43 -11.05
N ASN A 162 17.82 2.35 -12.34
CA ASN A 162 18.14 1.18 -13.16
C ASN A 162 19.67 0.92 -13.19
N GLY A 163 20.04 -0.25 -12.70
CA GLY A 163 21.44 -0.72 -12.70
C GLY A 163 22.20 -0.52 -11.39
N ASP A 164 21.69 0.23 -10.42
CA ASP A 164 22.38 0.47 -9.16
C ASP A 164 22.18 -0.68 -8.17
N ASN A 165 23.25 -1.02 -7.43
CA ASN A 165 23.24 -2.00 -6.37
C ASN A 165 22.96 -1.30 -5.04
N MET A 166 21.72 -0.87 -4.83
CA MET A 166 21.25 -0.21 -3.62
C MET A 166 20.33 -1.12 -2.86
N TYR A 167 20.43 -1.11 -1.53
CA TYR A 167 19.71 -2.03 -0.66
C TYR A 167 18.87 -1.31 0.41
N ALA A 168 17.87 -2.03 0.89
CA ALA A 168 17.06 -1.67 2.04
C ALA A 168 17.05 -2.83 3.05
N TYR A 169 17.15 -2.47 4.33
CA TYR A 169 17.09 -3.36 5.49
C TYR A 169 15.88 -2.97 6.32
N ASN A 170 14.96 -3.91 6.50
CA ASN A 170 13.65 -3.65 7.08
C ASN A 170 13.38 -4.60 8.23
N LEU A 171 12.96 -4.06 9.36
CA LEU A 171 12.43 -4.81 10.50
C LEU A 171 11.02 -4.33 10.76
N MET A 172 10.04 -5.26 10.76
CA MET A 172 8.62 -4.93 10.97
C MET A 172 8.03 -5.81 12.07
N TRP A 173 7.20 -5.21 12.91
CA TRP A 173 6.31 -5.87 13.84
C TRP A 173 4.86 -5.68 13.39
N MET A 174 4.14 -6.78 13.28
CA MET A 174 2.71 -6.85 12.99
C MET A 174 2.02 -7.44 14.20
N GLY A 175 1.24 -6.65 14.91
CA GLY A 175 0.45 -7.06 16.06
C GLY A 175 -1.03 -7.13 15.72
N SER A 176 -1.74 -8.12 16.28
CA SER A 176 -3.20 -8.27 16.14
C SER A 176 -3.81 -8.66 17.48
N HIS A 177 -4.33 -7.67 18.20
CA HIS A 177 -4.84 -7.81 19.56
C HIS A 177 -6.27 -7.26 19.64
N ASP A 178 -7.28 -8.12 19.52
CA ASP A 178 -8.72 -7.79 19.60
C ASP A 178 -9.09 -6.48 18.85
N TRP A 179 -9.23 -5.39 19.61
CA TRP A 179 -9.61 -4.07 19.12
C TRP A 179 -8.44 -3.25 18.57
N TYR A 180 -7.17 -3.69 18.77
CA TYR A 180 -5.94 -2.99 18.38
C TYR A 180 -5.09 -3.83 17.43
N GLN A 181 -4.61 -3.21 16.35
CA GLN A 181 -3.64 -3.79 15.44
C GLN A 181 -2.50 -2.80 15.19
N SER A 182 -1.30 -3.32 14.99
CA SER A 182 -0.11 -2.53 14.70
C SER A 182 0.60 -3.00 13.44
N LEU A 183 1.17 -2.02 12.71
CA LEU A 183 2.13 -2.22 11.62
C LEU A 183 3.30 -1.25 11.86
N TRP A 184 4.26 -1.66 12.67
CA TRP A 184 5.41 -0.83 13.03
C TRP A 184 6.66 -1.32 12.32
N SER A 185 7.49 -0.40 11.84
CA SER A 185 8.76 -0.77 11.22
C SER A 185 9.88 0.21 11.52
N VAL A 186 11.09 -0.32 11.45
CA VAL A 186 12.33 0.45 11.33
C VAL A 186 12.99 0.02 10.03
N ASN A 187 13.35 0.99 9.19
CA ASN A 187 13.88 0.76 7.88
C ASN A 187 15.15 1.60 7.68
N LEU A 188 16.15 1.02 7.06
CA LEU A 188 17.35 1.71 6.61
C LEU A 188 17.52 1.45 5.11
N MET A 189 17.46 2.51 4.30
CA MET A 189 17.42 2.39 2.84
C MET A 189 18.45 3.31 2.20
N GLU A 190 19.15 2.84 1.18
CA GLU A 190 19.99 3.70 0.37
C GLU A 190 19.11 4.52 -0.59
N GLN A 191 19.27 5.84 -0.58
CA GLN A 191 18.62 6.76 -1.51
C GLN A 191 19.48 7.01 -2.75
N THR A 192 20.78 7.11 -2.54
CA THR A 192 21.84 7.10 -3.55
C THR A 192 22.93 6.18 -3.06
N PRO A 193 23.86 5.72 -3.91
CA PRO A 193 24.95 4.83 -3.48
C PRO A 193 25.72 5.39 -2.28
N GLY A 194 25.63 4.69 -1.13
CA GLY A 194 26.30 5.07 0.10
C GLY A 194 25.61 6.14 0.94
N ASP A 195 24.51 6.73 0.48
CA ASP A 195 23.70 7.68 1.25
C ASP A 195 22.39 7.01 1.71
N GLN A 196 22.15 7.02 3.02
CA GLN A 196 21.07 6.28 3.65
C GLN A 196 20.04 7.19 4.28
N ILE A 197 18.77 6.77 4.22
CA ILE A 197 17.68 7.33 4.98
C ILE A 197 17.11 6.28 5.94
N ALA A 198 16.84 6.70 7.17
CA ALA A 198 16.16 5.90 8.17
C ALA A 198 14.67 6.27 8.23
N TYR A 199 13.80 5.25 8.25
CA TYR A 199 12.37 5.42 8.52
C TYR A 199 12.01 4.72 9.83
N VAL A 200 11.13 5.37 10.60
CA VAL A 200 10.42 4.74 11.72
C VAL A 200 8.93 4.94 11.47
N ALA A 201 8.25 3.86 11.14
CA ALA A 201 6.82 3.89 10.84
C ALA A 201 6.03 3.27 12.01
N LEU A 202 5.00 3.96 12.47
CA LEU A 202 4.11 3.53 13.56
C LEU A 202 2.68 3.54 13.05
N GLY A 203 2.24 2.43 12.43
CA GLY A 203 0.86 2.24 12.00
C GLY A 203 0.02 1.63 13.10
N ASN A 204 -1.08 2.30 13.46
CA ASN A 204 -1.99 1.87 14.51
C ASN A 204 -3.41 1.79 13.96
N GLN A 205 -4.11 0.70 14.21
CA GLN A 205 -5.51 0.54 13.87
C GLN A 205 -6.31 0.15 15.10
N PHE A 206 -7.40 0.86 15.30
CA PHE A 206 -8.37 0.62 16.37
C PHE A 206 -9.71 0.25 15.74
N THR A 207 -10.34 -0.82 16.23
CA THR A 207 -11.62 -1.32 15.69
C THR A 207 -12.62 -1.48 16.84
N PHE A 208 -13.74 -0.76 16.77
CA PHE A 208 -14.80 -0.76 17.75
C PHE A 208 -16.15 -1.03 17.05
N GLY A 209 -16.52 -2.31 16.96
CA GLY A 209 -17.66 -2.73 16.15
C GLY A 209 -17.49 -2.32 14.69
N ASP A 210 -18.42 -1.51 14.19
CA ASP A 210 -18.44 -1.03 12.81
C ASP A 210 -17.54 0.20 12.56
N PHE A 211 -16.99 0.80 13.61
CA PHE A 211 -16.08 1.92 13.54
C PHE A 211 -14.64 1.46 13.54
N LYS A 212 -13.83 2.05 12.63
CA LYS A 212 -12.39 1.82 12.53
C LYS A 212 -11.64 3.14 12.43
N LEU A 213 -10.57 3.27 13.20
CA LEU A 213 -9.63 4.39 13.16
C LEU A 213 -8.24 3.87 12.82
N GLN A 214 -7.60 4.44 11.82
CA GLN A 214 -6.20 4.19 11.45
C GLN A 214 -5.39 5.47 11.67
N LEU A 215 -4.23 5.33 12.30
CA LEU A 215 -3.30 6.44 12.56
C LEU A 215 -1.88 5.97 12.23
N ASP A 216 -1.27 6.57 11.23
CA ASP A 216 0.11 6.32 10.86
C ASP A 216 0.96 7.54 11.18
N TYR A 217 2.15 7.29 11.70
CA TYR A 217 3.19 8.28 11.90
C TYR A 217 4.50 7.75 11.34
N MET A 218 5.04 8.45 10.35
CA MET A 218 6.26 8.08 9.64
C MET A 218 7.32 9.14 9.88
N LEU A 219 8.35 8.80 10.65
CA LEU A 219 9.55 9.62 10.82
C LEU A 219 10.55 9.29 9.72
N ARG A 220 11.22 10.31 9.20
CA ARG A 220 12.26 10.19 8.18
C ARG A 220 13.49 10.98 8.58
N ALA A 221 14.67 10.35 8.49
CA ALA A 221 15.93 11.01 8.80
C ALA A 221 17.03 10.53 7.85
N SER A 222 17.60 11.45 7.11
CA SER A 222 18.84 11.25 6.36
C SER A 222 20.06 11.49 7.25
N ASN A 223 21.24 11.15 6.74
CA ASN A 223 22.50 11.37 7.47
C ASN A 223 22.63 12.83 7.94
N GLY A 224 22.75 13.01 9.28
CA GLY A 224 22.88 14.33 9.92
C GLY A 224 21.57 15.03 10.25
N ASP A 225 20.42 14.48 9.88
CA ASP A 225 19.13 15.04 10.27
C ASP A 225 18.67 14.56 11.63
N SER A 226 17.89 15.40 12.32
CA SER A 226 17.17 14.99 13.52
C SER A 226 15.97 14.13 13.17
N LEU A 227 15.76 13.00 13.87
CA LEU A 227 14.68 12.05 13.67
C LEU A 227 13.26 12.67 13.68
N PHE A 228 13.05 13.82 14.29
CA PHE A 228 11.70 14.41 14.44
C PHE A 228 11.46 15.61 13.52
N LYS A 229 12.41 15.92 12.63
CA LYS A 229 12.34 17.10 11.77
C LYS A 229 11.43 16.89 10.57
N ASN A 230 11.50 15.70 9.95
CA ASN A 230 10.79 15.35 8.72
C ASN A 230 9.91 14.15 9.00
N TYR A 231 8.60 14.30 8.71
CA TYR A 231 7.63 13.24 9.01
C TYR A 231 6.40 13.33 8.10
N SER A 232 5.67 12.22 8.06
CA SER A 232 4.32 12.16 7.49
C SER A 232 3.35 11.59 8.51
N VAL A 233 2.14 12.12 8.53
CA VAL A 233 1.04 11.62 9.36
C VAL A 233 -0.13 11.27 8.47
N MET A 234 -0.79 10.15 8.73
CA MET A 234 -2.05 9.81 8.11
C MET A 234 -3.06 9.44 9.20
N GLY A 235 -4.26 9.98 9.11
CA GLY A 235 -5.42 9.58 9.91
C GLY A 235 -6.58 9.21 9.00
N GLU A 236 -7.20 8.07 9.24
CA GLU A 236 -8.43 7.67 8.58
C GLU A 236 -9.43 7.11 9.58
N ALA A 237 -10.63 7.69 9.62
CA ALA A 237 -11.77 7.15 10.35
C ALA A 237 -12.78 6.59 9.36
N SER A 238 -13.33 5.40 9.63
CA SER A 238 -14.36 4.79 8.80
C SER A 238 -15.44 4.13 9.63
N TYR A 239 -16.66 4.10 9.06
CA TYR A 239 -17.83 3.46 9.66
C TYR A 239 -18.55 2.63 8.61
N THR A 240 -18.81 1.36 8.93
CA THR A 240 -19.48 0.42 8.02
C THR A 240 -20.92 0.20 8.47
N LEU A 241 -21.88 0.67 7.68
CA LEU A 241 -23.30 0.51 7.94
C LEU A 241 -23.82 -0.77 7.30
N ALA A 242 -24.41 -1.65 8.12
CA ALA A 242 -25.09 -2.89 7.72
C ALA A 242 -24.22 -3.77 6.76
N ASP A 243 -22.91 -3.78 6.93
CA ASP A 243 -21.93 -4.49 6.11
C ASP A 243 -21.90 -4.09 4.62
N LYS A 244 -22.67 -3.09 4.23
CA LYS A 244 -22.85 -2.70 2.81
C LYS A 244 -22.33 -1.34 2.44
N VAL A 245 -22.39 -0.37 3.35
CA VAL A 245 -21.96 1.00 3.07
C VAL A 245 -20.86 1.37 4.02
N ASN A 246 -19.70 1.71 3.49
CA ASN A 246 -18.57 2.20 4.27
C ASN A 246 -18.39 3.70 3.98
N PHE A 247 -18.48 4.52 5.02
CA PHE A 247 -18.12 5.93 4.98
C PHE A 247 -16.72 6.09 5.53
N PHE A 248 -15.90 6.93 4.92
CA PHE A 248 -14.58 7.23 5.45
C PHE A 248 -14.22 8.70 5.30
N GLY A 249 -13.42 9.19 6.23
CA GLY A 249 -12.73 10.47 6.16
C GLY A 249 -11.24 10.25 6.40
N ARG A 250 -10.38 10.87 5.58
CA ARG A 250 -8.93 10.74 5.66
C ARG A 250 -8.27 12.10 5.61
N MET A 251 -7.18 12.23 6.36
CA MET A 251 -6.25 13.36 6.31
C MET A 251 -4.82 12.83 6.25
N THR A 252 -3.97 13.46 5.43
CA THR A 252 -2.53 13.26 5.41
C THR A 252 -1.81 14.60 5.61
N TYR A 253 -0.67 14.56 6.26
CA TYR A 253 0.22 15.71 6.45
C TYR A 253 1.64 15.27 6.21
N ASP A 254 2.32 15.90 5.25
CA ASP A 254 3.70 15.61 4.87
C ASP A 254 4.56 16.85 5.08
N VAL A 255 5.65 16.72 5.81
CA VAL A 255 6.59 17.80 6.04
C VAL A 255 8.04 17.36 5.83
N ASN A 256 8.78 18.16 5.08
CA ASN A 256 10.23 18.17 5.04
C ASN A 256 10.70 19.62 5.08
N SER A 257 11.12 20.06 6.26
CA SER A 257 11.55 21.44 6.54
C SER A 257 13.04 21.68 6.29
N THR A 258 13.75 20.74 5.67
CA THR A 258 15.12 20.98 5.22
C THR A 258 15.12 21.94 4.02
N SER A 259 16.22 22.66 3.85
CA SER A 259 16.44 23.55 2.71
C SER A 259 17.75 23.16 2.03
N GLY A 260 17.81 23.31 0.70
CA GLY A 260 19.02 23.04 -0.06
C GLY A 260 18.96 21.73 -0.85
N SER A 261 19.99 20.89 -0.71
CA SER A 261 20.08 19.62 -1.46
C SER A 261 19.01 18.61 -1.03
N VAL A 262 18.59 17.76 -1.97
CA VAL A 262 17.63 16.69 -1.69
C VAL A 262 18.20 15.73 -0.64
N ASN A 263 17.49 15.59 0.47
CA ASN A 263 17.82 14.71 1.59
C ASN A 263 16.82 13.56 1.76
N ASP A 264 15.68 13.63 1.08
CA ASP A 264 14.62 12.64 1.10
C ASP A 264 13.86 12.68 -0.24
N PHE A 265 13.92 11.59 -0.99
CA PHE A 265 13.23 11.47 -2.28
C PHE A 265 11.74 11.11 -2.13
N SER A 266 11.29 10.67 -0.97
CA SER A 266 9.88 10.38 -0.73
C SER A 266 9.07 11.64 -0.43
N VAL A 267 9.67 12.60 0.30
CA VAL A 267 9.10 13.92 0.54
C VAL A 267 10.23 14.94 0.43
N MET A 268 10.31 15.64 -0.69
CA MET A 268 11.43 16.53 -1.00
C MET A 268 11.52 17.72 -0.06
N PRO A 269 12.71 18.35 0.07
CA PRO A 269 12.90 19.58 0.84
C PRO A 269 11.88 20.65 0.51
N ASP A 270 11.61 21.56 1.46
CA ASP A 270 10.62 22.63 1.33
C ASP A 270 9.17 22.16 1.12
N THR A 271 8.84 20.93 1.48
CA THR A 271 7.47 20.39 1.41
C THR A 271 6.76 20.60 2.74
N GLU A 272 5.55 21.13 2.66
CA GLU A 272 4.57 21.14 3.74
C GLU A 272 3.18 21.04 3.11
N LEU A 273 2.63 19.82 3.06
CA LEU A 273 1.37 19.49 2.41
C LEU A 273 0.37 18.90 3.39
N THR A 274 -0.84 19.41 3.35
CA THR A 274 -2.01 18.81 3.99
C THR A 274 -2.98 18.37 2.93
N ARG A 275 -3.41 17.12 2.95
CA ARG A 275 -4.47 16.61 2.10
C ARG A 275 -5.55 15.99 2.95
N PHE A 276 -6.80 16.37 2.73
CA PHE A 276 -7.94 15.82 3.42
C PHE A 276 -9.07 15.50 2.47
N GLY A 277 -9.93 14.59 2.86
CA GLY A 277 -11.04 14.20 2.03
C GLY A 277 -11.93 13.15 2.70
N ALA A 278 -12.99 12.81 1.99
CA ALA A 278 -13.94 11.81 2.44
C ALA A 278 -14.49 11.03 1.25
N GLY A 279 -15.11 9.89 1.56
CA GLY A 279 -15.75 9.10 0.53
C GLY A 279 -16.72 8.08 1.09
N VAL A 280 -17.38 7.41 0.15
CA VAL A 280 -18.32 6.34 0.41
C VAL A 280 -18.06 5.18 -0.53
N GLU A 281 -18.20 3.97 0.00
CA GLU A 281 -18.12 2.72 -0.72
C GLU A 281 -19.43 1.95 -0.52
N TYR A 282 -19.96 1.40 -1.58
CA TYR A 282 -21.17 0.56 -1.54
C TYR A 282 -20.89 -0.82 -2.12
N TYR A 283 -21.25 -1.84 -1.37
CA TYR A 283 -21.07 -3.26 -1.70
C TYR A 283 -22.45 -3.89 -2.00
N PRO A 284 -22.85 -3.97 -3.28
CA PRO A 284 -24.21 -4.37 -3.67
C PRO A 284 -24.50 -5.86 -3.50
N LEU A 285 -23.47 -6.71 -3.43
CA LEU A 285 -23.65 -8.15 -3.39
C LEU A 285 -24.13 -8.62 -1.98
N PRO A 286 -24.90 -9.71 -1.92
CA PRO A 286 -25.36 -10.30 -0.65
C PRO A 286 -24.22 -11.01 0.11
N ASN A 287 -24.51 -11.39 1.37
CA ASN A 287 -23.64 -12.22 2.20
C ASN A 287 -22.23 -11.64 2.40
N ASN A 288 -22.14 -10.32 2.60
CA ASN A 288 -20.88 -9.59 2.81
C ASN A 288 -19.84 -9.82 1.70
N ASN A 289 -20.30 -10.17 0.49
CA ASN A 289 -19.44 -10.34 -0.66
C ASN A 289 -18.98 -8.97 -1.18
N ARG A 290 -17.70 -8.68 -1.04
CA ARG A 290 -17.07 -7.41 -1.44
C ARG A 290 -16.41 -7.50 -2.83
N ALA A 291 -16.79 -8.48 -3.65
CA ALA A 291 -16.25 -8.65 -4.99
C ALA A 291 -16.63 -7.51 -5.96
N VAL A 292 -17.72 -6.81 -5.69
CA VAL A 292 -18.15 -5.61 -6.42
C VAL A 292 -18.26 -4.45 -5.44
N ARG A 293 -17.69 -3.29 -5.80
CA ARG A 293 -17.75 -2.06 -5.02
C ARG A 293 -18.00 -0.86 -5.93
N LEU A 294 -19.04 -0.10 -5.65
CA LEU A 294 -19.23 1.26 -6.16
C LEU A 294 -18.59 2.22 -5.15
N HIS A 295 -18.01 3.31 -5.63
CA HIS A 295 -17.38 4.28 -4.75
C HIS A 295 -17.49 5.70 -5.27
N ALA A 296 -17.46 6.64 -4.34
CA ALA A 296 -17.27 8.07 -4.60
C ALA A 296 -16.35 8.64 -3.52
N ALA A 297 -15.40 9.48 -3.92
CA ALA A 297 -14.50 10.16 -3.01
C ALA A 297 -14.15 11.56 -3.52
N TYR A 298 -13.88 12.46 -2.58
CA TYR A 298 -13.37 13.79 -2.81
C TYR A 298 -12.19 14.07 -1.92
N SER A 299 -11.19 14.80 -2.40
CA SER A 299 -10.07 15.30 -1.62
C SER A 299 -9.64 16.69 -2.03
N HIS A 300 -9.05 17.41 -1.08
CA HIS A 300 -8.47 18.74 -1.28
C HIS A 300 -7.07 18.78 -0.68
N THR A 301 -6.13 19.42 -1.39
CA THR A 301 -4.73 19.54 -1.01
C THR A 301 -4.40 21.03 -0.79
N LEU A 302 -3.72 21.32 0.32
CA LEU A 302 -3.25 22.64 0.69
C LEU A 302 -1.77 22.58 1.02
N GLY A 303 -1.07 23.69 0.78
CA GLY A 303 0.34 23.84 1.17
C GLY A 303 1.30 23.77 -0.01
N ARG A 304 2.59 23.61 0.28
CA ARG A 304 3.66 23.66 -0.70
C ARG A 304 4.28 22.28 -0.91
N ASN A 305 4.46 21.90 -2.16
CA ASN A 305 5.24 20.74 -2.56
C ASN A 305 6.61 21.18 -3.10
N GLY A 306 7.68 20.79 -2.43
CA GLY A 306 9.04 21.06 -2.87
C GLY A 306 9.48 20.16 -4.05
N ASN A 307 8.72 19.12 -4.39
CA ASN A 307 8.98 18.26 -5.53
C ASN A 307 8.48 18.93 -6.83
N PRO A 308 9.39 19.36 -7.74
CA PRO A 308 8.98 20.00 -9.00
C PRO A 308 8.20 19.06 -9.94
N ASN A 309 8.33 17.74 -9.74
CA ASN A 309 7.61 16.70 -10.48
C ASN A 309 6.46 16.11 -9.66
N GLY A 310 6.17 16.65 -8.48
CA GLY A 310 5.11 16.17 -7.58
C GLY A 310 3.73 16.33 -8.18
N THR A 311 2.87 15.37 -7.94
CA THR A 311 1.48 15.38 -8.43
C THR A 311 0.53 16.15 -7.51
N LEU A 312 0.93 16.39 -6.25
CA LEU A 312 0.14 17.16 -5.29
C LEU A 312 0.53 18.64 -5.33
N GLN A 313 -0.47 19.52 -5.40
CA GLN A 313 -0.29 20.97 -5.51
C GLN A 313 -1.22 21.73 -4.57
N ASP A 314 -0.84 22.95 -4.20
CA ASP A 314 -1.68 23.85 -3.40
C ASP A 314 -3.02 24.14 -4.09
N GLY A 315 -4.10 24.05 -3.34
CA GLY A 315 -5.46 24.32 -3.83
C GLY A 315 -5.97 23.29 -4.84
N GLN A 316 -5.35 22.11 -4.93
CA GLN A 316 -5.80 21.02 -5.79
C GLN A 316 -7.00 20.31 -5.19
N SER A 317 -8.09 20.23 -5.94
CA SER A 317 -9.27 19.43 -5.62
C SER A 317 -9.38 18.24 -6.56
N MET A 318 -9.71 17.09 -6.03
CA MET A 318 -9.92 15.87 -6.82
C MET A 318 -11.22 15.20 -6.40
N PHE A 319 -11.98 14.70 -7.37
CA PHE A 319 -13.07 13.77 -7.11
C PHE A 319 -12.93 12.52 -7.96
N THR A 320 -13.50 11.44 -7.48
CA THR A 320 -13.60 10.18 -8.21
C THR A 320 -14.92 9.50 -7.91
N VAL A 321 -15.56 8.96 -8.95
CA VAL A 321 -16.72 8.08 -8.84
C VAL A 321 -16.45 6.88 -9.71
N GLY A 322 -16.62 5.66 -9.18
CA GLY A 322 -16.20 4.52 -9.97
C GLY A 322 -16.72 3.18 -9.45
N LEU A 323 -16.19 2.15 -10.11
CA LEU A 323 -16.53 0.76 -9.89
C LEU A 323 -15.24 -0.05 -9.79
N LYS A 324 -15.14 -0.88 -8.76
CA LYS A 324 -14.15 -1.95 -8.65
C LYS A 324 -14.86 -3.30 -8.64
N TRP A 325 -14.29 -4.29 -9.35
CA TRP A 325 -14.70 -5.68 -9.17
C TRP A 325 -13.50 -6.61 -9.14
N LYS A 326 -13.69 -7.74 -8.48
CA LYS A 326 -12.74 -8.83 -8.37
C LYS A 326 -13.47 -10.15 -8.67
N ILE A 327 -12.89 -10.95 -9.54
CA ILE A 327 -13.43 -12.27 -9.90
C ILE A 327 -12.42 -13.37 -9.60
N ASP A 328 -12.93 -14.52 -9.17
CA ASP A 328 -12.15 -15.76 -9.11
C ASP A 328 -12.46 -16.57 -10.38
N ILE A 329 -11.49 -16.59 -11.30
CA ILE A 329 -11.65 -17.17 -12.63
C ILE A 329 -11.88 -18.68 -12.55
N LEU A 330 -11.16 -19.37 -11.65
CA LEU A 330 -11.27 -20.82 -11.51
C LEU A 330 -12.59 -21.23 -10.87
N SER A 331 -13.10 -20.45 -9.91
CA SER A 331 -14.40 -20.74 -9.30
C SER A 331 -15.56 -20.56 -10.27
N ILE A 332 -15.44 -19.63 -11.21
CA ILE A 332 -16.42 -19.45 -12.29
C ILE A 332 -16.34 -20.61 -13.29
N ALA A 333 -15.13 -21.00 -13.72
CA ALA A 333 -14.94 -22.12 -14.62
C ALA A 333 -15.54 -23.42 -14.08
N LYS A 334 -15.31 -23.72 -12.79
CA LYS A 334 -15.89 -24.91 -12.12
C LYS A 334 -17.42 -24.92 -12.04
N LYS A 335 -18.10 -23.78 -12.22
CA LYS A 335 -19.58 -23.71 -12.26
C LYS A 335 -20.14 -23.87 -13.67
N LEU A 336 -19.30 -23.76 -14.69
CA LEU A 336 -19.69 -23.85 -16.09
C LEU A 336 -19.48 -25.23 -16.69
N PHE A 337 -18.65 -26.04 -16.05
CA PHE A 337 -18.34 -27.43 -16.37
C PHE A 337 -18.64 -28.36 -15.20
#